data_9610c9a707ee17efde8f3a33410717db
#
_entry.id   9610c9a707ee17efde8f3a33410717db
#
_cell.length_a   1.000
_cell.length_b   1.000
_cell.length_c   1.000
_cell.angle_alpha   90.00
_cell.angle_beta   90.00
_cell.angle_gamma   90.00
#
_symmetry.space_group_name_H-M   'P 1'
#
loop_
_entity.id
_entity.type
_entity.pdbx_description
1 polymer ?
#
loop_
_entity_poly.entity_id
_entity_poly.type
_entity_poly.pdbx_seq_one_letter_code
_entity_poly.pdbx_strand_id
1 'polypeptide(L)'
;MKKIILTVFAATSLLLYSTPSFALLSVSVGMPMGATVPAKDSDGDPVWDVDETSGYFIGVQLPFAVGLGVDSHKIGLKNTPTRKLATDIYNIFYQLPIPVVNLILGLGTGKQTVECPTCAEGTMVSEVYNGETYSYNGGFKPGSVTQWYTSIGIPILPLFDIHLSYRSITSKNIVAGGDTKMDYSSTVTGIGLAFNF
;
A
#
# COMPACT_ATOMS: atom_id res chain seq x y z
N MET A 1 28.60 34.32 -18.10
CA MET A 1 27.54 35.09 -17.44
C MET A 1 26.20 35.01 -18.20
N LYS A 2 26.12 35.29 -19.52
CA LYS A 2 24.84 35.22 -20.29
C LYS A 2 24.13 33.85 -20.22
N LYS A 3 24.88 32.72 -20.26
CA LYS A 3 24.29 31.36 -20.19
C LYS A 3 23.68 31.05 -18.82
N ILE A 4 24.28 31.51 -17.72
CA ILE A 4 23.77 31.30 -16.36
C ILE A 4 22.48 32.10 -16.15
N ILE A 5 22.41 33.33 -16.67
CA ILE A 5 21.20 34.18 -16.58
C ILE A 5 20.05 33.54 -17.36
N LEU A 6 20.33 32.95 -18.55
CA LEU A 6 19.31 32.30 -19.36
C LEU A 6 18.80 31.02 -18.67
N THR A 7 19.69 30.24 -18.04
CA THR A 7 19.31 29.03 -17.29
C THR A 7 18.49 29.35 -16.04
N VAL A 8 18.89 30.41 -15.32
CA VAL A 8 18.13 30.90 -14.15
C VAL A 8 16.76 31.41 -14.59
N PHE A 9 16.69 32.15 -15.69
CA PHE A 9 15.43 32.69 -16.22
C PHE A 9 14.50 31.57 -16.73
N ALA A 10 15.05 30.56 -17.40
CA ALA A 10 14.29 29.37 -17.83
C ALA A 10 13.81 28.55 -16.62
N ALA A 11 14.63 28.37 -15.61
CA ALA A 11 14.23 27.68 -14.38
C ALA A 11 13.16 28.45 -13.60
N THR A 12 13.28 29.78 -13.52
CA THR A 12 12.27 30.65 -12.84
C THR A 12 10.96 30.70 -13.61
N SER A 13 11.01 30.72 -14.95
CA SER A 13 9.79 30.67 -15.77
C SER A 13 9.08 29.33 -15.68
N LEU A 14 9.80 28.20 -15.61
CA LEU A 14 9.22 26.90 -15.33
C LEU A 14 8.56 26.85 -13.94
N LEU A 15 9.14 27.46 -12.93
CA LEU A 15 8.57 27.56 -11.59
C LEU A 15 7.32 28.45 -11.53
N LEU A 16 7.21 29.45 -12.40
CA LEU A 16 6.04 30.32 -12.48
C LEU A 16 4.88 29.70 -13.27
N TYR A 17 5.16 28.74 -14.14
CA TYR A 17 4.11 27.97 -14.84
C TYR A 17 3.54 26.81 -14.01
N SER A 18 4.17 26.45 -12.91
CA SER A 18 3.56 25.56 -11.91
C SER A 18 2.62 26.36 -11.01
N THR A 19 1.60 27.00 -11.58
CA THR A 19 0.44 27.36 -10.78
C THR A 19 -0.07 26.06 -10.18
N PRO A 20 -0.18 25.92 -8.85
CA PRO A 20 -0.92 24.80 -8.29
C PRO A 20 -2.29 24.88 -8.96
N SER A 21 -2.59 23.96 -9.85
CA SER A 21 -3.94 23.80 -10.32
C SER A 21 -4.71 23.38 -9.07
N PHE A 22 -5.41 24.32 -8.46
CA PHE A 22 -6.39 24.00 -7.43
C PHE A 22 -7.52 23.27 -8.15
N ALA A 23 -7.29 21.99 -8.40
CA ALA A 23 -8.29 21.12 -8.96
C ALA A 23 -9.51 21.19 -8.04
N LEU A 24 -10.67 21.43 -8.62
CA LEU A 24 -11.93 21.35 -7.87
C LEU A 24 -12.20 19.93 -7.38
N LEU A 25 -11.58 18.96 -8.03
CA LEU A 25 -11.69 17.54 -7.70
C LEU A 25 -10.41 16.81 -8.16
N SER A 26 -9.83 16.02 -7.31
CA SER A 26 -8.78 15.08 -7.68
C SER A 26 -9.30 13.65 -7.51
N VAL A 27 -9.16 12.85 -8.54
CA VAL A 27 -9.48 11.41 -8.52
C VAL A 27 -8.24 10.63 -8.84
N SER A 28 -7.85 9.72 -7.97
CA SER A 28 -6.69 8.86 -8.15
C SER A 28 -7.08 7.40 -8.27
N VAL A 29 -6.42 6.70 -9.18
CA VAL A 29 -6.52 5.25 -9.33
C VAL A 29 -5.13 4.66 -9.44
N GLY A 30 -4.91 3.49 -8.89
CA GLY A 30 -3.61 2.83 -8.92
C GLY A 30 -3.70 1.34 -8.70
N MET A 31 -2.56 0.68 -8.88
CA MET A 31 -2.42 -0.75 -8.66
C MET A 31 -1.13 -1.05 -7.88
N PRO A 32 -1.09 -2.13 -7.11
CA PRO A 32 0.14 -2.60 -6.50
C PRO A 32 1.10 -3.12 -7.60
N MET A 33 2.39 -2.86 -7.42
CA MET A 33 3.46 -3.38 -8.26
C MET A 33 4.25 -4.49 -7.59
N GLY A 34 4.31 -4.46 -6.26
CA GLY A 34 5.03 -5.43 -5.47
C GLY A 34 4.73 -5.27 -3.98
N ALA A 35 5.02 -6.33 -3.26
CA ALA A 35 4.87 -6.36 -1.81
C ALA A 35 6.02 -7.11 -1.15
N THR A 36 6.24 -6.84 0.14
CA THR A 36 7.11 -7.64 1.00
C THR A 36 6.40 -7.92 2.31
N VAL A 37 6.60 -9.11 2.84
CA VAL A 37 6.12 -9.52 4.16
C VAL A 37 7.36 -9.81 5.01
N PRO A 38 7.68 -8.98 6.02
CA PRO A 38 8.99 -8.98 6.69
C PRO A 38 9.18 -10.06 7.77
N ALA A 39 8.28 -11.05 7.88
CA ALA A 39 8.50 -12.16 8.81
C ALA A 39 9.78 -12.93 8.44
N LYS A 40 10.60 -13.22 9.43
CA LYS A 40 11.88 -13.91 9.28
C LYS A 40 11.89 -15.17 10.10
N ASP A 41 12.65 -16.17 9.65
CA ASP A 41 12.94 -17.38 10.44
C ASP A 41 14.10 -17.14 11.44
N SER A 42 14.53 -18.20 12.12
CA SER A 42 15.64 -18.14 13.09
C SER A 42 16.98 -17.75 12.46
N ASP A 43 17.14 -18.00 11.18
CA ASP A 43 18.39 -17.75 10.44
C ASP A 43 18.36 -16.37 9.77
N GLY A 44 17.25 -15.66 9.87
CA GLY A 44 17.04 -14.31 9.34
C GLY A 44 16.54 -14.29 7.89
N ASP A 45 16.24 -15.45 7.32
CA ASP A 45 15.67 -15.57 5.99
C ASP A 45 14.16 -15.25 5.98
N PRO A 46 13.62 -14.67 4.91
CA PRO A 46 12.20 -14.35 4.84
C PRO A 46 11.36 -15.64 4.87
N VAL A 47 10.50 -15.74 5.88
CA VAL A 47 9.56 -16.87 6.02
C VAL A 47 8.49 -16.82 4.92
N TRP A 48 8.14 -15.63 4.48
CA TRP A 48 7.10 -15.38 3.48
C TRP A 48 7.70 -14.82 2.20
N ASP A 49 7.86 -15.65 1.18
CA ASP A 49 8.23 -15.19 -0.16
C ASP A 49 6.96 -14.81 -0.94
N VAL A 50 6.95 -13.59 -1.50
CA VAL A 50 5.81 -13.08 -2.26
C VAL A 50 5.87 -13.59 -3.69
N ASP A 51 4.78 -14.21 -4.14
CA ASP A 51 4.63 -14.73 -5.50
C ASP A 51 3.98 -13.71 -6.43
N GLU A 52 2.84 -13.19 -6.00
CA GLU A 52 2.04 -12.25 -6.79
C GLU A 52 1.45 -11.15 -5.92
N THR A 53 1.25 -9.99 -6.53
CA THR A 53 0.53 -8.88 -5.90
C THR A 53 -0.47 -8.33 -6.91
N SER A 54 -1.73 -8.22 -6.50
CA SER A 54 -2.81 -7.73 -7.35
C SER A 54 -3.79 -6.86 -6.57
N GLY A 55 -4.57 -6.04 -7.26
CA GLY A 55 -5.57 -5.20 -6.62
C GLY A 55 -5.63 -3.80 -7.20
N TYR A 56 -6.22 -2.88 -6.43
CA TYR A 56 -6.38 -1.48 -6.83
C TYR A 56 -6.37 -0.54 -5.63
N PHE A 57 -6.07 0.72 -5.90
CA PHE A 57 -6.16 1.86 -4.99
C PHE A 57 -7.02 2.93 -5.66
N ILE A 58 -8.01 3.45 -4.96
CA ILE A 58 -8.87 4.52 -5.47
C ILE A 58 -8.95 5.60 -4.41
N GLY A 59 -8.84 6.87 -4.83
CA GLY A 59 -8.95 8.01 -3.94
C GLY A 59 -9.67 9.18 -4.60
N VAL A 60 -10.36 9.96 -3.78
CA VAL A 60 -11.05 11.19 -4.19
C VAL A 60 -10.72 12.28 -3.18
N GLN A 61 -10.34 13.45 -3.65
CA GLN A 61 -10.05 14.61 -2.81
C GLN A 61 -10.66 15.87 -3.39
N LEU A 62 -11.30 16.65 -2.53
CA LEU A 62 -11.75 18.01 -2.80
C LEU A 62 -10.64 19.01 -2.47
N PRO A 63 -10.64 20.22 -3.05
CA PRO A 63 -9.65 21.24 -2.78
C PRO A 63 -9.60 21.56 -1.29
N PHE A 64 -8.40 21.68 -0.75
CA PHE A 64 -8.18 22.03 0.66
C PHE A 64 -8.84 21.09 1.69
N ALA A 65 -9.45 19.99 1.24
CA ALA A 65 -10.10 19.02 2.09
C ALA A 65 -9.24 17.75 2.24
N VAL A 66 -9.60 16.97 3.25
CA VAL A 66 -9.07 15.62 3.42
C VAL A 66 -9.68 14.74 2.33
N GLY A 67 -8.86 13.95 1.66
CA GLY A 67 -9.30 12.95 0.69
C GLY A 67 -9.75 11.66 1.37
N LEU A 68 -10.60 10.92 0.67
CA LEU A 68 -11.08 9.59 1.06
C LEU A 68 -10.64 8.57 0.01
N GLY A 69 -10.24 7.39 0.45
CA GLY A 69 -9.79 6.33 -0.45
C GLY A 69 -10.14 4.93 0.02
N VAL A 70 -10.04 4.02 -0.92
CA VAL A 70 -10.18 2.57 -0.68
C VAL A 70 -9.03 1.87 -1.36
N ASP A 71 -8.34 1.02 -0.61
CA ASP A 71 -7.33 0.11 -1.11
C ASP A 71 -7.86 -1.32 -0.96
N SER A 72 -7.84 -2.08 -2.04
CA SER A 72 -8.16 -3.51 -2.03
C SER A 72 -7.09 -4.25 -2.79
N HIS A 73 -6.37 -5.15 -2.11
CA HIS A 73 -5.28 -5.88 -2.74
C HIS A 73 -5.12 -7.28 -2.16
N LYS A 74 -4.51 -8.15 -2.96
CA LYS A 74 -4.14 -9.51 -2.59
C LYS A 74 -2.66 -9.72 -2.78
N ILE A 75 -2.03 -10.35 -1.79
CA ILE A 75 -0.62 -10.75 -1.80
C ILE A 75 -0.59 -12.27 -1.74
N GLY A 76 -0.09 -12.92 -2.77
CA GLY A 76 0.16 -14.36 -2.80
C GLY A 76 1.49 -14.69 -2.15
N LEU A 77 1.51 -15.72 -1.30
CA LEU A 77 2.69 -16.22 -0.62
C LEU A 77 3.06 -17.59 -1.20
N LYS A 78 4.33 -17.80 -1.54
CA LYS A 78 4.83 -19.06 -2.16
C LYS A 78 4.94 -20.23 -1.19
N ASN A 79 4.84 -19.97 0.09
CA ASN A 79 5.06 -20.99 1.10
C ASN A 79 4.03 -22.10 1.06
N THR A 80 4.41 -23.25 1.57
CA THR A 80 3.50 -24.42 1.72
C THR A 80 2.95 -24.41 3.15
N PRO A 81 1.63 -24.38 3.35
CA PRO A 81 0.58 -24.28 2.32
C PRO A 81 0.47 -22.92 1.67
N THR A 82 0.08 -22.89 0.38
CA THR A 82 -0.12 -21.65 -0.37
C THR A 82 -1.18 -20.78 0.29
N ARG A 83 -0.86 -19.50 0.49
CA ARG A 83 -1.73 -18.53 1.13
C ARG A 83 -1.86 -17.27 0.31
N LYS A 84 -3.01 -16.61 0.46
CA LYS A 84 -3.23 -15.26 -0.07
C LYS A 84 -3.72 -14.36 1.05
N LEU A 85 -3.11 -13.20 1.15
CA LEU A 85 -3.53 -12.15 2.08
C LEU A 85 -4.45 -11.20 1.31
N ALA A 86 -5.75 -11.28 1.54
CA ALA A 86 -6.72 -10.34 0.99
C ALA A 86 -6.94 -9.20 1.98
N THR A 87 -6.67 -7.98 1.56
CA THR A 87 -6.67 -6.81 2.43
C THR A 87 -7.54 -5.71 1.83
N ASP A 88 -8.49 -5.21 2.62
CA ASP A 88 -9.38 -4.09 2.28
C ASP A 88 -9.23 -2.99 3.33
N ILE A 89 -8.89 -1.77 2.89
CA ILE A 89 -8.57 -0.63 3.76
C ILE A 89 -9.33 0.60 3.28
N TYR A 90 -9.92 1.32 4.23
CA TYR A 90 -10.46 2.65 4.03
C TYR A 90 -9.43 3.67 4.51
N ASN A 91 -9.15 4.65 3.67
CA ASN A 91 -8.11 5.63 3.89
C ASN A 91 -8.67 7.04 4.00
N ILE A 92 -8.03 7.83 4.84
CA ILE A 92 -8.07 9.29 4.79
C ILE A 92 -6.69 9.77 4.37
N PHE A 93 -6.62 10.78 3.51
CA PHE A 93 -5.35 11.29 3.04
C PHE A 93 -5.38 12.79 2.79
N TYR A 94 -4.20 13.38 2.73
CA TYR A 94 -4.03 14.78 2.38
C TYR A 94 -2.90 14.93 1.36
N GLN A 95 -3.17 15.66 0.31
CA GLN A 95 -2.19 16.04 -0.69
C GLN A 95 -1.58 17.38 -0.31
N LEU A 96 -0.28 17.37 -0.07
CA LEU A 96 0.49 18.58 0.20
C LEU A 96 0.73 19.34 -1.11
N PRO A 97 0.35 20.60 -1.21
CA PRO A 97 0.56 21.42 -2.39
C PRO A 97 2.04 21.85 -2.47
N ILE A 98 2.90 20.96 -2.90
CA ILE A 98 4.32 21.28 -3.12
C ILE A 98 4.48 21.62 -4.60
N PRO A 99 5.06 22.79 -4.95
CA PRO A 99 5.36 23.10 -6.34
C PRO A 99 6.21 22.00 -6.97
N VAL A 100 5.84 21.55 -8.20
CA VAL A 100 6.58 20.55 -9.00
C VAL A 100 6.30 19.10 -8.63
N VAL A 101 5.92 18.80 -7.38
CA VAL A 101 5.68 17.41 -6.93
C VAL A 101 4.43 17.36 -6.04
N ASN A 102 3.55 16.44 -6.28
CA ASN A 102 2.41 16.19 -5.40
C ASN A 102 2.80 15.13 -4.37
N LEU A 103 2.86 15.50 -3.10
CA LEU A 103 3.11 14.58 -2.00
C LEU A 103 1.79 14.27 -1.29
N ILE A 104 1.42 12.99 -1.25
CA ILE A 104 0.24 12.52 -0.53
C ILE A 104 0.72 11.77 0.72
N LEU A 105 0.09 12.08 1.85
CA LEU A 105 0.23 11.34 3.09
C LEU A 105 -1.14 10.81 3.50
N GLY A 106 -1.23 9.53 3.84
CA GLY A 106 -2.49 8.91 4.20
C GLY A 106 -2.37 7.91 5.35
N LEU A 107 -3.50 7.75 6.02
CA LEU A 107 -3.71 6.78 7.09
C LEU A 107 -4.97 5.98 6.78
N GLY A 108 -4.96 4.70 7.11
CA GLY A 108 -6.09 3.83 6.83
C GLY A 108 -6.29 2.76 7.89
N THR A 109 -7.49 2.22 7.88
CA THR A 109 -7.84 1.05 8.70
C THR A 109 -8.76 0.14 7.91
N GLY A 110 -8.73 -1.14 8.21
CA GLY A 110 -9.49 -2.12 7.46
C GLY A 110 -9.40 -3.52 8.03
N LYS A 111 -9.54 -4.48 7.13
CA LYS A 111 -9.50 -5.91 7.46
C LYS A 111 -8.56 -6.65 6.51
N GLN A 112 -7.92 -7.68 7.04
CA GLN A 112 -7.16 -8.64 6.26
C GLN A 112 -7.67 -10.04 6.54
N THR A 113 -7.87 -10.80 5.48
CA THR A 113 -8.27 -12.20 5.53
C THR A 113 -7.15 -13.05 4.94
N VAL A 114 -6.77 -14.10 5.64
CA VAL A 114 -5.83 -15.10 5.14
C VAL A 114 -6.62 -16.20 4.44
N GLU A 115 -6.52 -16.26 3.12
CA GLU A 115 -7.11 -17.30 2.29
C GLU A 115 -6.10 -18.46 2.20
N CYS A 116 -6.42 -19.62 2.78
CA CYS A 116 -5.62 -20.84 2.72
C CYS A 116 -6.53 -22.02 2.38
N PRO A 117 -6.58 -22.47 1.10
CA PRO A 117 -7.50 -23.53 0.68
C PRO A 117 -7.27 -24.87 1.39
N THR A 118 -6.03 -25.13 1.81
CA THR A 118 -5.64 -26.37 2.49
C THR A 118 -5.68 -26.29 4.02
N CYS A 119 -5.94 -25.09 4.58
CA CYS A 119 -6.03 -24.85 6.02
C CYS A 119 -7.51 -24.83 6.47
N ALA A 120 -8.30 -25.83 6.10
CA ALA A 120 -9.70 -25.87 6.51
C ALA A 120 -9.84 -25.95 8.04
N GLU A 121 -10.92 -25.39 8.56
CA GLU A 121 -11.23 -25.49 9.99
C GLU A 121 -11.31 -26.95 10.43
N GLY A 122 -10.63 -27.32 11.52
CA GLY A 122 -10.54 -28.70 11.99
C GLY A 122 -9.38 -29.51 11.42
N THR A 123 -8.62 -28.99 10.45
CA THR A 123 -7.40 -29.64 9.94
C THR A 123 -6.19 -29.18 10.75
N MET A 124 -5.39 -30.14 11.27
CA MET A 124 -4.12 -29.78 11.93
C MET A 124 -3.13 -29.28 10.89
N VAL A 125 -2.69 -28.04 11.06
CA VAL A 125 -1.65 -27.41 10.26
C VAL A 125 -0.44 -27.21 11.14
N SER A 126 0.73 -27.72 10.71
CA SER A 126 2.01 -27.47 11.35
C SER A 126 2.86 -26.55 10.48
N GLU A 127 3.43 -25.56 11.08
CA GLU A 127 4.19 -24.52 10.39
C GLU A 127 5.33 -24.00 11.25
N VAL A 128 6.46 -23.71 10.63
CA VAL A 128 7.58 -23.03 11.28
C VAL A 128 7.44 -21.54 11.03
N TYR A 129 7.39 -20.76 12.12
CA TYR A 129 7.32 -19.32 12.08
C TYR A 129 8.25 -18.74 13.16
N ASN A 130 9.15 -17.86 12.77
CA ASN A 130 10.21 -17.31 13.65
C ASN A 130 11.04 -18.39 14.38
N GLY A 131 11.34 -19.51 13.69
CA GLY A 131 12.11 -20.63 14.26
C GLY A 131 11.35 -21.54 15.22
N GLU A 132 10.09 -21.27 15.49
CA GLU A 132 9.21 -22.09 16.32
C GLU A 132 8.20 -22.85 15.48
N THR A 133 7.94 -24.12 15.85
CA THR A 133 6.90 -24.91 15.18
C THR A 133 5.55 -24.65 15.85
N TYR A 134 4.64 -24.05 15.10
CA TYR A 134 3.26 -23.86 15.51
C TYR A 134 2.36 -24.94 14.91
N SER A 135 1.63 -25.62 15.76
CA SER A 135 0.58 -26.56 15.33
C SER A 135 -0.77 -25.99 15.76
N TYR A 136 -1.67 -25.81 14.82
CA TYR A 136 -2.99 -25.24 15.08
C TYR A 136 -4.08 -25.91 14.24
N ASN A 137 -5.31 -25.86 14.74
CA ASN A 137 -6.47 -26.24 13.94
C ASN A 137 -6.70 -25.17 12.87
N GLY A 138 -6.72 -25.58 11.62
CA GLY A 138 -6.81 -24.70 10.47
C GLY A 138 -7.98 -23.73 10.53
N GLY A 139 -7.90 -22.72 9.66
CA GLY A 139 -8.80 -21.60 9.59
C GLY A 139 -8.16 -20.33 10.18
N PHE A 140 -8.47 -19.20 9.56
CA PHE A 140 -8.02 -17.88 10.01
C PHE A 140 -9.24 -16.97 10.21
N LYS A 141 -9.25 -16.23 11.30
CA LYS A 141 -10.23 -15.16 11.51
C LYS A 141 -9.72 -13.89 10.84
N PRO A 142 -10.59 -13.08 10.23
CA PRO A 142 -10.21 -11.79 9.70
C PRO A 142 -9.56 -10.93 10.79
N GLY A 143 -8.37 -10.40 10.49
CA GLY A 143 -7.63 -9.50 11.36
C GLY A 143 -7.93 -8.05 11.04
N SER A 144 -7.80 -7.17 12.03
CA SER A 144 -7.80 -5.73 11.81
C SER A 144 -6.44 -5.28 11.27
N VAL A 145 -6.46 -4.33 10.36
CA VAL A 145 -5.25 -3.71 9.83
C VAL A 145 -5.26 -2.21 10.03
N THR A 146 -4.06 -1.66 10.17
CA THR A 146 -3.81 -0.23 10.08
C THR A 146 -2.76 0.02 9.01
N GLN A 147 -2.90 1.11 8.28
CA GLN A 147 -2.00 1.49 7.21
C GLN A 147 -1.58 2.95 7.38
N TRP A 148 -0.32 3.22 7.08
CA TRP A 148 0.09 4.55 6.64
C TRP A 148 0.69 4.44 5.25
N TYR A 149 0.54 5.49 4.46
CA TYR A 149 1.15 5.50 3.15
C TYR A 149 1.62 6.90 2.74
N THR A 150 2.56 6.92 1.85
CA THR A 150 3.00 8.11 1.14
C THR A 150 2.95 7.85 -0.37
N SER A 151 2.64 8.89 -1.13
CA SER A 151 2.67 8.81 -2.59
C SER A 151 3.26 10.09 -3.15
N ILE A 152 4.14 9.95 -4.12
CA ILE A 152 4.77 11.05 -4.84
C ILE A 152 4.18 11.09 -6.23
N GLY A 153 3.52 12.19 -6.58
CA GLY A 153 2.97 12.47 -7.89
C GLY A 153 3.87 13.39 -8.70
N ILE A 154 4.11 13.01 -9.94
CA ILE A 154 4.85 13.81 -10.92
C ILE A 154 3.85 14.26 -11.98
N PRO A 155 3.59 15.57 -12.10
CA PRO A 155 2.70 16.10 -13.13
C PRO A 155 3.32 15.90 -14.51
N ILE A 156 2.62 15.20 -15.38
CA ILE A 156 3.03 14.99 -16.78
C ILE A 156 2.29 15.95 -17.71
N LEU A 157 1.01 16.14 -17.44
CA LEU A 157 0.14 17.05 -18.15
C LEU A 157 -0.62 17.90 -17.13
N PRO A 158 -1.19 19.04 -17.53
CA PRO A 158 -1.91 19.93 -16.60
C PRO A 158 -3.01 19.28 -15.76
N LEU A 159 -3.55 18.15 -16.23
CA LEU A 159 -4.67 17.45 -15.59
C LEU A 159 -4.28 16.04 -15.10
N PHE A 160 -3.03 15.60 -15.32
CA PHE A 160 -2.62 14.21 -15.04
C PHE A 160 -1.30 14.13 -14.31
N ASP A 161 -1.29 13.38 -13.22
CA ASP A 161 -0.09 13.04 -12.48
C ASP A 161 0.12 11.52 -12.50
N ILE A 162 1.37 11.09 -12.62
CA ILE A 162 1.76 9.71 -12.29
C ILE A 162 2.20 9.68 -10.84
N HIS A 163 1.67 8.73 -10.08
CA HIS A 163 1.96 8.53 -8.67
C HIS A 163 2.73 7.24 -8.43
N LEU A 164 3.80 7.33 -7.65
CA LEU A 164 4.46 6.19 -7.03
C LEU A 164 4.12 6.19 -5.55
N SER A 165 3.64 5.08 -5.04
CA SER A 165 3.19 4.97 -3.66
C SER A 165 3.92 3.88 -2.89
N TYR A 166 4.13 4.14 -1.60
CA TYR A 166 4.63 3.20 -0.62
C TYR A 166 3.63 3.12 0.52
N ARG A 167 3.19 1.90 0.84
CA ARG A 167 2.21 1.60 1.88
C ARG A 167 2.82 0.66 2.89
N SER A 168 2.71 1.01 4.17
CA SER A 168 3.11 0.15 5.28
C SER A 168 1.85 -0.28 6.02
N ILE A 169 1.64 -1.57 6.07
CA ILE A 169 0.44 -2.22 6.60
C ILE A 169 0.84 -3.03 7.83
N THR A 170 0.21 -2.76 8.95
CA THR A 170 0.36 -3.54 10.18
C THR A 170 -0.86 -4.41 10.36
N SER A 171 -0.65 -5.72 10.45
CA SER A 171 -1.72 -6.71 10.58
C SER A 171 -1.38 -7.78 11.59
N LYS A 172 -2.34 -8.10 12.44
CA LYS A 172 -2.26 -9.21 13.39
C LYS A 172 -3.49 -10.08 13.23
N ASN A 173 -3.32 -11.24 12.61
CA ASN A 173 -4.38 -12.20 12.39
C ASN A 173 -4.38 -13.29 13.46
N ILE A 174 -5.58 -13.65 13.92
CA ILE A 174 -5.77 -14.70 14.93
C ILE A 174 -6.07 -16.00 14.19
N VAL A 175 -5.35 -17.06 14.54
CA VAL A 175 -5.65 -18.40 14.07
C VAL A 175 -6.98 -18.87 14.69
N ALA A 176 -7.87 -19.42 13.87
CA ALA A 176 -9.13 -19.99 14.36
C ALA A 176 -8.83 -21.22 15.24
N GLY A 177 -9.45 -21.25 16.41
CA GLY A 177 -9.25 -22.36 17.37
C GLY A 177 -8.11 -22.18 18.38
N GLY A 178 -7.45 -21.00 18.40
CA GLY A 178 -6.42 -20.65 19.38
C GLY A 178 -6.26 -19.15 19.55
N ASP A 179 -5.47 -18.76 20.54
CA ASP A 179 -5.10 -17.36 20.80
C ASP A 179 -3.80 -16.95 20.08
N THR A 180 -3.26 -17.83 19.23
CA THR A 180 -2.03 -17.58 18.48
C THR A 180 -2.27 -16.48 17.46
N LYS A 181 -1.47 -15.42 17.56
CA LYS A 181 -1.49 -14.29 16.64
C LYS A 181 -0.29 -14.40 15.71
N MET A 182 -0.55 -14.45 14.42
CA MET A 182 0.48 -14.37 13.39
C MET A 182 0.54 -12.96 12.83
N ASP A 183 1.74 -12.44 12.69
CA ASP A 183 1.99 -11.12 12.12
C ASP A 183 2.14 -11.23 10.60
N TYR A 184 1.16 -10.69 9.87
CA TYR A 184 1.16 -10.57 8.41
C TYR A 184 1.32 -9.11 7.97
N SER A 185 2.01 -8.33 8.78
CA SER A 185 2.38 -6.97 8.39
C SER A 185 3.16 -7.00 7.08
N SER A 186 2.90 -6.02 6.23
CA SER A 186 3.46 -6.00 4.89
C SER A 186 3.75 -4.58 4.42
N THR A 187 4.62 -4.47 3.43
CA THR A 187 4.77 -3.23 2.67
C THR A 187 4.33 -3.47 1.23
N VAL A 188 3.63 -2.48 0.66
CA VAL A 188 3.15 -2.55 -0.72
C VAL A 188 3.61 -1.30 -1.47
N THR A 189 4.28 -1.51 -2.59
CA THR A 189 4.60 -0.45 -3.54
C THR A 189 3.58 -0.44 -4.67
N GLY A 190 3.27 0.73 -5.20
CA GLY A 190 2.27 0.83 -6.25
C GLY A 190 2.51 2.00 -7.19
N ILE A 191 1.88 1.92 -8.35
CA ILE A 191 1.82 2.98 -9.34
C ILE A 191 0.37 3.39 -9.58
N GLY A 192 0.15 4.67 -9.86
CA GLY A 192 -1.19 5.18 -10.12
C GLY A 192 -1.19 6.41 -11.00
N LEU A 193 -2.38 6.81 -11.37
CA LEU A 193 -2.67 8.06 -12.07
C LEU A 193 -3.63 8.89 -11.22
N ALA A 194 -3.40 10.19 -11.18
CA ALA A 194 -4.36 11.13 -10.63
C ALA A 194 -4.83 12.08 -11.72
N PHE A 195 -6.12 12.37 -11.69
CA PHE A 195 -6.82 13.29 -12.58
C PHE A 195 -7.25 14.49 -11.75
N ASN A 196 -6.79 15.67 -12.14
CA ASN A 196 -7.04 16.92 -11.42
C ASN A 196 -7.95 17.81 -12.29
N PHE A 197 -9.18 18.07 -11.84
CA PHE A 197 -10.20 18.84 -12.57
C PHE A 197 -10.44 20.21 -11.96
#